data_2e779645499691983972caec7231728f
#
_entry.id   2e779645499691983972caec7231728f
#
_cell.length_a   1.000
_cell.length_b   1.000
_cell.length_c   1.000
_cell.angle_alpha   90.00
_cell.angle_beta   90.00
_cell.angle_gamma   90.00
#
_symmetry.space_group_name_H-M   'P 1'
#
loop_
_entity.id
_entity.type
_entity.pdbx_description
1 polymer ?
#
loop_
_entity_poly.entity_id
_entity_poly.type
_entity_poly.pdbx_seq_one_letter_code
_entity_poly.pdbx_strand_id
1 'polypeptide(L)'
;MAQFPTSPSPTSLKIGSNQPTLVSTAHSLQRQVRSRGGHRWLISAAWAILRRAEWAAFFGFAQAQRGQYCTFSYVLPGNLSNAQGVASGSPLVNGGSQSGRSVVTDGWSASITGIMKAGDFVKFNGHNKVYMLTADVNSNGSGQVTLAIEPALFVSPSDNESIIVSNVPFTVAFSSDGRSSNVAPGGLYDFSADMIEVP
;
A
#
# COMPACT_ATOMS: atom_id res chain seq x y z
N MET A 1 -0.85 -13.29 9.94
CA MET A 1 -0.20 -11.99 10.19
C MET A 1 -1.14 -11.18 11.07
N ALA A 2 -0.63 -10.47 12.07
CA ALA A 2 -1.45 -9.61 12.92
C ALA A 2 -1.95 -8.40 12.10
N GLN A 3 -3.16 -7.93 12.38
CA GLN A 3 -3.74 -6.75 11.74
C GLN A 3 -3.67 -5.56 12.70
N PHE A 4 -3.24 -4.41 12.19
CA PHE A 4 -3.26 -3.16 12.95
C PHE A 4 -4.69 -2.75 13.30
N PRO A 5 -4.98 -2.26 14.53
CA PRO A 5 -6.31 -1.78 14.89
C PRO A 5 -6.81 -0.69 13.94
N THR A 6 -8.04 -0.82 13.45
CA THR A 6 -8.62 0.11 12.46
C THR A 6 -9.45 1.22 13.07
N SER A 7 -9.79 1.12 14.35
CA SER A 7 -10.62 2.10 15.07
C SER A 7 -9.94 2.57 16.36
N PRO A 8 -9.97 3.89 16.64
CA PRO A 8 -10.45 4.97 15.79
C PRO A 8 -9.54 5.25 14.59
N SER A 9 -10.08 5.93 13.57
CA SER A 9 -9.30 6.35 12.42
C SER A 9 -8.24 7.39 12.79
N PRO A 10 -7.09 7.43 12.12
CA PRO A 10 -6.05 8.42 12.39
C PRO A 10 -6.55 9.83 12.06
N THR A 11 -6.09 10.80 12.83
CA THR A 11 -6.35 12.23 12.58
C THR A 11 -5.47 12.81 11.48
N SER A 12 -4.32 12.17 11.24
CA SER A 12 -3.40 12.52 10.15
C SER A 12 -2.81 11.25 9.55
N LEU A 13 -2.77 11.22 8.23
CA LEU A 13 -2.18 10.12 7.46
C LEU A 13 -1.30 10.71 6.36
N LYS A 14 -0.07 10.24 6.28
CA LYS A 14 0.87 10.56 5.20
C LYS A 14 1.32 9.27 4.54
N ILE A 15 1.23 9.22 3.21
CA ILE A 15 1.73 8.13 2.39
C ILE A 15 2.88 8.68 1.55
N GLY A 16 4.02 8.02 1.62
CA GLY A 16 5.21 8.32 0.85
C GLY A 16 5.61 7.13 -0.03
N SER A 17 6.25 7.44 -1.14
CA SER A 17 6.83 6.48 -2.07
C SER A 17 8.34 6.70 -2.10
N ASN A 18 9.12 5.69 -1.79
CA ASN A 18 10.58 5.73 -1.87
C ASN A 18 11.06 4.87 -3.03
N GLN A 19 11.57 5.53 -4.07
CA GLN A 19 12.14 4.90 -5.27
C GLN A 19 13.61 5.26 -5.37
N PRO A 20 14.53 4.45 -4.82
CA PRO A 20 15.94 4.79 -4.81
C PRO A 20 16.54 4.80 -6.21
N THR A 21 17.19 5.91 -6.54
CA THR A 21 17.89 6.11 -7.81
C THR A 21 19.36 6.46 -7.55
N LEU A 22 20.23 6.05 -8.44
CA LEU A 22 21.62 6.51 -8.49
C LEU A 22 21.73 7.57 -9.58
N VAL A 23 22.20 8.76 -9.17
CA VAL A 23 22.39 9.90 -10.07
C VAL A 23 23.86 10.25 -10.08
N SER A 24 24.43 10.38 -11.27
CA SER A 24 25.78 10.89 -11.51
C SER A 24 25.72 11.99 -12.56
N THR A 25 26.43 13.09 -12.29
CA THR A 25 26.53 14.20 -13.24
C THR A 25 27.97 14.28 -13.73
N ALA A 26 28.17 14.16 -15.03
CA ALA A 26 29.48 14.30 -15.66
C ALA A 26 29.94 15.78 -15.66
N HIS A 27 31.23 16.03 -15.90
CA HIS A 27 31.79 17.38 -16.02
C HIS A 27 31.13 18.20 -17.12
N SER A 28 30.59 17.54 -18.15
CA SER A 28 29.79 18.14 -19.23
C SER A 28 28.37 18.50 -18.81
N LEU A 29 28.01 18.41 -17.52
CA LEU A 29 26.66 18.57 -16.96
C LEU A 29 25.65 17.53 -17.44
N GLN A 30 26.05 16.52 -18.16
CA GLN A 30 25.19 15.44 -18.60
C GLN A 30 24.84 14.56 -17.40
N ARG A 31 23.53 14.43 -17.15
CA ARG A 31 22.98 13.62 -16.04
C ARG A 31 22.81 12.15 -16.49
N GLN A 32 23.42 11.25 -15.76
CA GLN A 32 23.23 9.80 -15.87
C GLN A 32 22.41 9.32 -14.68
N VAL A 33 21.34 8.56 -14.94
CA VAL A 33 20.43 8.08 -13.89
C VAL A 33 20.21 6.59 -14.05
N ARG A 34 20.31 5.86 -12.95
CA ARG A 34 19.99 4.43 -12.88
C ARG A 34 19.02 4.18 -11.73
N SER A 35 17.93 3.47 -11.98
CA SER A 35 17.07 2.95 -10.92
C SER A 35 17.80 1.85 -10.16
N ARG A 36 17.75 1.89 -8.83
CA ARG A 36 18.32 0.84 -7.96
C ARG A 36 17.33 -0.27 -7.65
N GLY A 37 16.05 -0.13 -8.05
CA GLY A 37 14.97 -1.00 -7.60
C GLY A 37 14.66 -0.79 -6.11
N GLY A 38 13.93 -1.71 -5.50
CA GLY A 38 13.69 -1.68 -4.05
C GLY A 38 12.69 -0.61 -3.59
N HIS A 39 11.69 -0.30 -4.41
CA HIS A 39 10.59 0.59 -4.03
C HIS A 39 9.90 0.12 -2.74
N ARG A 40 9.61 1.08 -1.82
CA ARG A 40 8.83 0.84 -0.60
C ARG A 40 7.85 1.96 -0.34
N TRP A 41 6.67 1.60 0.11
CA TRP A 41 5.71 2.54 0.66
C TRP A 41 6.11 2.92 2.09
N LEU A 42 5.99 4.20 2.40
CA LEU A 42 6.20 4.77 3.73
C LEU A 42 4.85 5.30 4.20
N ILE A 43 4.41 4.89 5.37
CA ILE A 43 3.11 5.27 5.91
C ILE A 43 3.33 5.84 7.31
N SER A 44 2.94 7.10 7.51
CA SER A 44 2.95 7.75 8.81
C SER A 44 1.52 8.07 9.21
N ALA A 45 1.07 7.53 10.31
CA ALA A 45 -0.27 7.76 10.85
C ALA A 45 -0.18 8.32 12.27
N ALA A 46 -1.01 9.32 12.59
CA ALA A 46 -1.06 9.93 13.89
C ALA A 46 -2.50 10.04 14.42
N TRP A 47 -2.64 9.83 15.71
CA TRP A 47 -3.88 9.96 16.48
C TRP A 47 -3.63 11.00 17.58
N ALA A 48 -4.30 12.13 17.49
CA ALA A 48 -4.02 13.28 18.36
C ALA A 48 -4.75 13.21 19.70
N ILE A 49 -5.90 12.55 19.77
CA ILE A 49 -6.75 12.51 20.98
C ILE A 49 -7.37 11.13 21.11
N LEU A 50 -6.81 10.34 22.01
CA LEU A 50 -7.30 8.99 22.33
C LEU A 50 -7.70 8.92 23.79
N ARG A 51 -8.76 8.20 24.10
CA ARG A 51 -9.07 7.77 25.46
C ARG A 51 -8.16 6.60 25.84
N ARG A 52 -8.00 6.37 27.13
CA ARG A 52 -7.11 5.30 27.63
C ARG A 52 -7.38 3.93 27.01
N ALA A 53 -8.63 3.56 26.82
CA ALA A 53 -8.99 2.25 26.23
C ALA A 53 -8.56 2.14 24.77
N GLU A 54 -8.75 3.20 23.98
CA GLU A 54 -8.35 3.28 22.58
C GLU A 54 -6.83 3.26 22.45
N TRP A 55 -6.16 4.10 23.24
CA TRP A 55 -4.70 4.15 23.28
C TRP A 55 -4.08 2.81 23.69
N ALA A 56 -4.63 2.14 24.69
CA ALA A 56 -4.13 0.86 25.17
C ALA A 56 -4.16 -0.21 24.09
N ALA A 57 -5.18 -0.21 23.23
CA ALA A 57 -5.26 -1.13 22.09
C ALA A 57 -4.13 -0.89 21.07
N PHE A 58 -3.88 0.38 20.71
CA PHE A 58 -2.78 0.73 19.78
C PHE A 58 -1.41 0.48 20.38
N PHE A 59 -1.19 0.94 21.61
CA PHE A 59 0.09 0.83 22.27
C PHE A 59 0.42 -0.63 22.62
N GLY A 60 -0.56 -1.41 23.07
CA GLY A 60 -0.42 -2.84 23.33
C GLY A 60 -0.10 -3.62 22.05
N PHE A 61 -0.80 -3.32 20.94
CA PHE A 61 -0.46 -3.87 19.64
C PHE A 61 0.98 -3.55 19.24
N ALA A 62 1.39 -2.27 19.38
CA ALA A 62 2.74 -1.84 19.00
C ALA A 62 3.81 -2.56 19.82
N GLN A 63 3.60 -2.75 21.13
CA GLN A 63 4.52 -3.50 21.98
C GLN A 63 4.63 -4.99 21.56
N ALA A 64 3.52 -5.59 21.15
CA ALA A 64 3.49 -6.98 20.67
C ALA A 64 4.31 -7.17 19.39
N GLN A 65 4.51 -6.11 18.57
CA GLN A 65 5.36 -6.18 17.36
C GLN A 65 6.86 -6.15 17.67
N ARG A 66 7.29 -5.89 18.90
CA ARG A 66 8.71 -5.88 19.33
C ARG A 66 9.57 -4.94 18.48
N GLY A 67 9.13 -3.68 18.35
CA GLY A 67 9.81 -2.70 17.50
C GLY A 67 9.69 -3.06 16.02
N GLN A 68 10.80 -3.11 15.31
CA GLN A 68 10.87 -3.42 13.87
C GLN A 68 10.85 -4.92 13.56
N TYR A 69 10.82 -5.80 14.58
CA TYR A 69 11.02 -7.24 14.39
C TYR A 69 9.88 -7.93 13.68
N CYS A 70 8.62 -7.62 14.03
CA CYS A 70 7.46 -8.26 13.44
C CYS A 70 6.85 -7.43 12.31
N THR A 71 6.32 -8.12 11.32
CA THR A 71 5.49 -7.52 10.27
C THR A 71 4.01 -7.70 10.57
N PHE A 72 3.21 -6.74 10.16
CA PHE A 72 1.78 -6.76 10.35
C PHE A 72 1.05 -6.18 9.14
N SER A 73 -0.25 -6.42 9.06
CA SER A 73 -1.11 -5.89 8.00
C SER A 73 -1.67 -4.54 8.42
N TYR A 74 -1.58 -3.55 7.54
CA TYR A 74 -2.20 -2.23 7.69
C TYR A 74 -3.06 -1.91 6.49
N VAL A 75 -4.34 -1.60 6.71
CA VAL A 75 -5.26 -1.13 5.68
C VAL A 75 -5.42 0.38 5.84
N LEU A 76 -5.31 1.11 4.73
CA LEU A 76 -5.46 2.56 4.73
C LEU A 76 -6.89 2.93 5.14
N PRO A 77 -7.07 3.95 5.98
CA PRO A 77 -8.40 4.34 6.43
C PRO A 77 -9.16 5.17 5.39
N GLY A 78 -10.49 5.23 5.58
CA GLY A 78 -11.37 6.10 4.80
C GLY A 78 -11.42 5.76 3.32
N ASN A 79 -11.49 6.79 2.48
CA ASN A 79 -11.63 6.65 1.04
C ASN A 79 -10.42 6.03 0.35
N LEU A 80 -9.26 5.99 1.02
CA LEU A 80 -8.04 5.38 0.48
C LEU A 80 -8.05 3.85 0.53
N SER A 81 -8.97 3.25 1.31
CA SER A 81 -9.12 1.80 1.37
C SER A 81 -9.84 1.21 0.16
N ASN A 82 -10.63 2.02 -0.53
CA ASN A 82 -11.42 1.60 -1.69
C ASN A 82 -10.85 2.21 -2.97
N ALA A 83 -11.01 1.50 -4.07
CA ALA A 83 -10.70 2.05 -5.38
C ALA A 83 -11.61 3.25 -5.70
N GLN A 84 -11.08 4.24 -6.40
CA GLN A 84 -11.85 5.37 -6.95
C GLN A 84 -12.64 4.93 -8.20
N GLY A 85 -12.17 3.89 -8.87
CA GLY A 85 -12.85 3.25 -9.97
C GLY A 85 -14.06 2.44 -9.51
N VAL A 86 -14.83 1.93 -10.47
CA VAL A 86 -16.01 1.08 -10.19
C VAL A 86 -15.62 -0.23 -9.53
N ALA A 87 -14.43 -0.75 -9.83
CA ALA A 87 -13.81 -1.95 -9.25
C ALA A 87 -14.75 -3.17 -9.19
N SER A 88 -15.58 -3.34 -10.23
CA SER A 88 -16.59 -4.42 -10.27
C SER A 88 -16.07 -5.67 -10.98
N GLY A 89 -16.50 -6.82 -10.49
CA GLY A 89 -16.07 -8.13 -10.97
C GLY A 89 -15.24 -8.86 -9.92
N SER A 90 -14.56 -9.91 -10.36
CA SER A 90 -13.60 -10.69 -9.56
C SER A 90 -12.28 -10.75 -10.31
N PRO A 91 -11.46 -9.70 -10.26
CA PRO A 91 -10.28 -9.58 -11.10
C PRO A 91 -9.23 -10.64 -10.80
N LEU A 92 -8.74 -11.24 -11.87
CA LEU A 92 -7.69 -12.25 -11.86
C LEU A 92 -6.56 -11.85 -12.82
N VAL A 93 -5.39 -12.38 -12.59
CA VAL A 93 -4.25 -12.26 -13.50
C VAL A 93 -4.50 -13.14 -14.72
N ASN A 94 -4.42 -12.58 -15.92
CA ASN A 94 -4.60 -13.30 -17.17
C ASN A 94 -3.25 -13.66 -17.79
N GLY A 95 -2.83 -14.90 -17.58
CA GLY A 95 -1.55 -15.43 -18.01
C GLY A 95 -0.42 -15.23 -17.00
N GLY A 96 0.37 -16.27 -16.80
CA GLY A 96 1.54 -16.25 -15.92
C GLY A 96 2.77 -15.57 -16.54
N SER A 97 3.86 -15.53 -15.77
CA SER A 97 5.17 -15.01 -16.21
C SER A 97 5.17 -13.54 -16.63
N GLN A 98 4.23 -12.76 -16.16
CA GLN A 98 4.17 -11.32 -16.43
C GLN A 98 5.26 -10.56 -15.67
N SER A 99 5.78 -9.50 -16.25
CA SER A 99 6.86 -8.69 -15.68
C SER A 99 6.75 -7.23 -16.12
N GLY A 100 7.53 -6.36 -15.49
CA GLY A 100 7.54 -4.93 -15.83
C GLY A 100 6.43 -4.15 -15.12
N ARG A 101 5.87 -3.14 -15.79
CA ARG A 101 4.90 -2.17 -15.25
C ARG A 101 3.51 -2.30 -15.86
N SER A 102 3.25 -3.37 -16.58
CA SER A 102 1.98 -3.64 -17.25
C SER A 102 1.53 -5.05 -16.90
N VAL A 103 0.29 -5.19 -16.44
CA VAL A 103 -0.27 -6.48 -16.04
C VAL A 103 -1.60 -6.68 -16.77
N VAL A 104 -1.70 -7.78 -17.51
CA VAL A 104 -2.94 -8.19 -18.16
C VAL A 104 -3.80 -8.94 -17.16
N THR A 105 -5.05 -8.55 -17.06
CA THR A 105 -6.01 -9.08 -16.10
C THR A 105 -7.35 -9.32 -16.74
N ASP A 106 -8.16 -10.20 -16.17
CA ASP A 106 -9.52 -10.49 -16.59
C ASP A 106 -10.47 -10.64 -15.38
N GLY A 107 -11.66 -11.17 -15.61
CA GLY A 107 -12.65 -11.34 -14.55
C GLY A 107 -13.33 -10.05 -14.09
N TRP A 108 -13.07 -8.93 -14.75
CA TRP A 108 -13.76 -7.66 -14.50
C TRP A 108 -15.15 -7.64 -15.13
N SER A 109 -16.04 -6.78 -14.64
CA SER A 109 -17.29 -6.49 -15.35
C SER A 109 -16.99 -5.91 -16.73
N ALA A 110 -17.70 -6.42 -17.76
CA ALA A 110 -17.44 -6.05 -19.15
C ALA A 110 -17.90 -4.63 -19.49
N SER A 111 -17.16 -3.96 -20.38
CA SER A 111 -17.52 -2.65 -20.96
C SER A 111 -17.73 -1.53 -19.94
N ILE A 112 -16.98 -1.54 -18.85
CA ILE A 112 -17.04 -0.49 -17.82
C ILE A 112 -15.99 0.57 -18.08
N THR A 113 -16.41 1.82 -18.19
CA THR A 113 -15.50 2.97 -18.22
C THR A 113 -15.07 3.33 -16.80
N GLY A 114 -13.76 3.54 -16.60
CA GLY A 114 -13.21 3.87 -15.28
C GLY A 114 -13.33 2.71 -14.31
N ILE A 115 -13.07 1.49 -14.77
CA ILE A 115 -13.09 0.29 -13.91
C ILE A 115 -12.09 0.43 -12.76
N MET A 116 -10.92 1.00 -13.04
CA MET A 116 -9.92 1.44 -12.07
C MET A 116 -9.36 2.78 -12.49
N LYS A 117 -8.86 3.57 -11.54
CA LYS A 117 -8.32 4.92 -11.78
C LYS A 117 -6.88 5.06 -11.32
N ALA A 118 -6.19 6.03 -11.88
CA ALA A 118 -4.86 6.42 -11.43
C ALA A 118 -4.89 6.79 -9.93
N GLY A 119 -3.95 6.25 -9.19
CA GLY A 119 -3.91 6.40 -7.73
C GLY A 119 -4.55 5.27 -6.93
N ASP A 120 -5.31 4.38 -7.57
CA ASP A 120 -5.86 3.20 -6.91
C ASP A 120 -4.75 2.20 -6.57
N PHE A 121 -4.87 1.57 -5.40
CA PHE A 121 -3.95 0.54 -4.95
C PHE A 121 -4.46 -0.84 -5.32
N VAL A 122 -3.54 -1.72 -5.70
CA VAL A 122 -3.81 -3.13 -5.98
C VAL A 122 -2.75 -4.02 -5.35
N LYS A 123 -3.14 -5.23 -4.99
CA LYS A 123 -2.25 -6.25 -4.45
C LYS A 123 -2.62 -7.61 -5.04
N PHE A 124 -1.62 -8.38 -5.45
CA PHE A 124 -1.81 -9.78 -5.82
C PHE A 124 -1.85 -10.63 -4.55
N ASN A 125 -2.75 -11.60 -4.49
CA ASN A 125 -3.03 -12.35 -3.26
C ASN A 125 -1.82 -13.15 -2.73
N GLY A 126 -0.98 -13.67 -3.61
CA GLY A 126 0.25 -14.39 -3.26
C GLY A 126 1.44 -13.50 -2.89
N HIS A 127 1.29 -12.18 -2.94
CA HIS A 127 2.40 -11.23 -2.78
C HIS A 127 2.18 -10.30 -1.60
N ASN A 128 3.28 -9.82 -1.01
CA ASN A 128 3.23 -8.78 0.03
C ASN A 128 3.30 -7.36 -0.54
N LYS A 129 3.78 -7.21 -1.77
CA LYS A 129 3.95 -5.92 -2.42
C LYS A 129 2.62 -5.31 -2.84
N VAL A 130 2.43 -4.02 -2.54
CA VAL A 130 1.31 -3.21 -3.02
C VAL A 130 1.79 -2.33 -4.18
N TYR A 131 0.95 -2.25 -5.20
CA TYR A 131 1.18 -1.46 -6.42
C TYR A 131 0.13 -0.36 -6.51
N MET A 132 0.48 0.75 -7.17
CA MET A 132 -0.45 1.83 -7.48
C MET A 132 -0.65 1.92 -8.98
N LEU A 133 -1.88 2.15 -9.42
CA LEU A 133 -2.17 2.41 -10.82
C LEU A 133 -1.68 3.81 -11.21
N THR A 134 -1.07 3.90 -12.39
CA THR A 134 -0.55 5.17 -12.93
C THR A 134 -1.43 5.79 -14.01
N ALA A 135 -2.45 5.06 -14.47
CA ALA A 135 -3.40 5.52 -15.47
C ALA A 135 -4.81 4.98 -15.21
N ASP A 136 -5.81 5.73 -15.66
CA ASP A 136 -7.19 5.27 -15.71
C ASP A 136 -7.31 4.14 -16.73
N VAL A 137 -8.09 3.12 -16.40
CA VAL A 137 -8.31 1.96 -17.27
C VAL A 137 -9.80 1.62 -17.39
N ASN A 138 -10.16 1.06 -18.55
CA ASN A 138 -11.49 0.61 -18.87
C ASN A 138 -11.47 -0.88 -19.17
N SER A 139 -12.55 -1.59 -18.85
CA SER A 139 -12.69 -2.99 -19.25
C SER A 139 -13.25 -3.11 -20.67
N ASN A 140 -12.74 -4.10 -21.41
CA ASN A 140 -13.26 -4.41 -22.73
C ASN A 140 -14.56 -5.26 -22.65
N GLY A 141 -15.12 -5.59 -23.80
CA GLY A 141 -16.34 -6.40 -23.90
C GLY A 141 -16.23 -7.83 -23.33
N SER A 142 -15.02 -8.29 -23.07
CA SER A 142 -14.73 -9.60 -22.45
C SER A 142 -14.31 -9.49 -20.98
N GLY A 143 -14.39 -8.30 -20.36
CA GLY A 143 -13.96 -8.09 -18.99
C GLY A 143 -12.44 -8.16 -18.79
N GLN A 144 -11.67 -7.87 -19.82
CA GLN A 144 -10.22 -7.81 -19.73
C GLN A 144 -9.74 -6.37 -19.55
N VAL A 145 -8.66 -6.20 -18.79
CA VAL A 145 -8.02 -4.90 -18.49
C VAL A 145 -6.52 -5.08 -18.46
N THR A 146 -5.78 -4.12 -19.00
CA THR A 146 -4.34 -4.01 -18.79
C THR A 146 -4.07 -2.91 -17.78
N LEU A 147 -3.57 -3.29 -16.61
CA LEU A 147 -3.23 -2.37 -15.52
C LEU A 147 -1.83 -1.80 -15.74
N ALA A 148 -1.71 -0.48 -15.74
CA ALA A 148 -0.42 0.21 -15.68
C ALA A 148 -0.07 0.48 -14.21
N ILE A 149 0.97 -0.16 -13.70
CA ILE A 149 1.32 -0.17 -12.27
C ILE A 149 2.69 0.44 -11.99
N GLU A 150 2.84 0.98 -10.79
CA GLU A 150 4.12 1.39 -10.21
C GLU A 150 4.19 0.89 -8.75
N PRO A 151 5.30 0.29 -8.31
CA PRO A 151 6.53 -0.05 -9.05
C PRO A 151 6.34 -1.18 -10.06
N ALA A 152 7.40 -1.49 -10.83
CA ALA A 152 7.40 -2.71 -11.63
C ALA A 152 7.15 -3.95 -10.75
N LEU A 153 6.56 -4.97 -11.33
CA LEU A 153 6.32 -6.24 -10.66
C LEU A 153 7.59 -6.72 -9.95
N PHE A 154 7.49 -6.92 -8.65
CA PHE A 154 8.58 -7.41 -7.80
C PHE A 154 8.76 -8.92 -7.96
N VAL A 155 7.64 -9.62 -8.03
CA VAL A 155 7.54 -11.04 -8.34
C VAL A 155 6.47 -11.19 -9.41
N SER A 156 6.67 -12.11 -10.35
CA SER A 156 5.66 -12.43 -11.36
C SER A 156 4.45 -13.10 -10.70
N PRO A 157 3.24 -12.56 -10.88
CA PRO A 157 2.06 -13.23 -10.39
C PRO A 157 1.77 -14.51 -11.19
N SER A 158 1.10 -15.45 -10.53
CA SER A 158 0.64 -16.68 -11.17
C SER A 158 -0.58 -16.40 -12.06
N ASP A 159 -0.80 -17.28 -13.04
CA ASP A 159 -2.04 -17.26 -13.80
C ASP A 159 -3.25 -17.50 -12.88
N ASN A 160 -4.34 -16.78 -13.13
CA ASN A 160 -5.56 -16.80 -12.30
C ASN A 160 -5.36 -16.40 -10.83
N GLU A 161 -4.27 -15.71 -10.51
CA GLU A 161 -4.08 -15.16 -9.16
C GLU A 161 -5.05 -14.00 -8.92
N SER A 162 -5.77 -14.04 -7.80
CA SER A 162 -6.75 -13.00 -7.45
C SER A 162 -6.09 -11.68 -7.10
N ILE A 163 -6.75 -10.58 -7.51
CA ILE A 163 -6.29 -9.22 -7.29
C ILE A 163 -7.16 -8.54 -6.25
N ILE A 164 -6.56 -8.03 -5.21
CA ILE A 164 -7.21 -7.28 -4.14
C ILE A 164 -7.23 -5.81 -4.56
N VAL A 165 -8.42 -5.25 -4.73
CA VAL A 165 -8.64 -3.86 -5.20
C VAL A 165 -9.40 -2.98 -4.19
N SER A 166 -9.87 -3.57 -3.10
CA SER A 166 -10.53 -2.88 -1.98
C SER A 166 -9.93 -3.33 -0.67
N ASN A 167 -9.85 -2.42 0.31
CA ASN A 167 -9.23 -2.68 1.60
C ASN A 167 -7.84 -3.32 1.46
N VAL A 168 -7.06 -2.81 0.50
CA VAL A 168 -5.76 -3.38 0.14
C VAL A 168 -4.84 -3.42 1.35
N PRO A 169 -4.42 -4.63 1.82
CA PRO A 169 -3.61 -4.76 3.01
C PRO A 169 -2.13 -4.56 2.68
N PHE A 170 -1.55 -3.50 3.23
CA PHE A 170 -0.09 -3.30 3.19
C PHE A 170 0.57 -4.20 4.22
N THR A 171 1.58 -4.95 3.80
CA THR A 171 2.46 -5.67 4.71
C THR A 171 3.54 -4.72 5.16
N VAL A 172 3.52 -4.32 6.44
CA VAL A 172 4.41 -3.29 6.97
C VAL A 172 5.12 -3.75 8.24
N ALA A 173 6.22 -3.11 8.54
CA ALA A 173 6.87 -3.11 9.84
C ALA A 173 6.98 -1.67 10.35
N PHE A 174 7.16 -1.51 11.64
CA PHE A 174 7.50 -0.18 12.17
C PHE A 174 8.88 0.28 11.66
N SER A 175 9.04 1.57 11.46
CA SER A 175 10.29 2.16 10.94
C SER A 175 11.36 2.40 12.01
N SER A 176 10.99 2.32 13.31
CA SER A 176 11.89 2.49 14.45
C SER A 176 11.50 1.57 15.61
N ASP A 177 12.43 1.31 16.53
CA ASP A 177 12.19 0.47 17.71
C ASP A 177 11.52 1.23 18.86
N GLY A 178 11.83 2.51 19.01
CA GLY A 178 11.29 3.36 20.06
C GLY A 178 9.83 3.75 19.79
N ARG A 179 9.01 3.71 20.84
CA ARG A 179 7.64 4.22 20.86
C ARG A 179 7.45 5.14 22.03
N SER A 180 6.86 6.28 21.79
CA SER A 180 6.49 7.25 22.80
C SER A 180 5.04 7.67 22.63
N SER A 181 4.44 8.11 23.71
CA SER A 181 3.10 8.66 23.75
C SER A 181 3.10 9.76 24.80
N ASN A 182 2.47 10.88 24.49
CA ASN A 182 2.27 11.93 25.47
C ASN A 182 0.92 11.75 26.15
N VAL A 183 0.86 12.13 27.42
CA VAL A 183 -0.36 12.14 28.19
C VAL A 183 -0.71 13.60 28.49
N ALA A 184 -1.78 14.07 27.90
CA ALA A 184 -2.30 15.43 28.14
C ALA A 184 -3.15 15.50 29.42
N PRO A 185 -3.30 16.70 30.01
CA PRO A 185 -4.27 16.89 31.08
C PRO A 185 -5.66 16.40 30.70
N GLY A 186 -6.34 15.74 31.65
CA GLY A 186 -7.66 15.11 31.39
C GLY A 186 -7.57 13.65 30.94
N GLY A 187 -6.37 13.02 30.94
CA GLY A 187 -6.20 11.62 30.60
C GLY A 187 -6.39 11.33 29.12
N LEU A 188 -6.01 12.27 28.27
CA LEU A 188 -5.98 12.13 26.81
C LEU A 188 -4.59 11.72 26.35
N TYR A 189 -4.53 10.84 25.38
CA TYR A 189 -3.30 10.23 24.89
C TYR A 189 -3.13 10.55 23.41
N ASP A 190 -1.89 10.68 22.95
CA ASP A 190 -1.55 10.62 21.54
C ASP A 190 -0.93 9.27 21.19
N PHE A 191 -0.92 8.96 19.92
CA PHE A 191 -0.18 7.81 19.36
C PHE A 191 0.23 8.14 17.94
N SER A 192 1.45 7.76 17.58
CA SER A 192 1.93 7.87 16.20
C SER A 192 2.60 6.57 15.77
N ALA A 193 2.46 6.24 14.50
CA ALA A 193 3.04 5.05 13.90
C ALA A 193 3.65 5.40 12.55
N ASP A 194 4.97 5.32 12.47
CA ASP A 194 5.71 5.35 11.22
C ASP A 194 6.01 3.92 10.79
N MET A 195 5.58 3.59 9.59
CA MET A 195 5.60 2.24 9.05
C MET A 195 6.27 2.22 7.69
N ILE A 196 6.97 1.14 7.39
CA ILE A 196 7.60 0.89 6.10
C ILE A 196 7.10 -0.43 5.55
N GLU A 197 6.80 -0.45 4.26
CA GLU A 197 6.39 -1.67 3.57
C GLU A 197 7.53 -2.70 3.57
N VAL A 198 7.16 -3.96 3.79
CA VAL A 198 8.03 -5.14 3.73
C VAL A 198 7.48 -6.06 2.65
N PRO A 199 8.00 -5.98 1.41
CA PRO A 199 7.51 -6.74 0.26
C PRO A 199 7.91 -8.22 0.32
#